data_3bed017305fcf650ddb79c8da0393169
#
_entry.id   3bed017305fcf650ddb79c8da0393169
#
_cell.length_a   1.000
_cell.length_b   1.000
_cell.length_c   1.000
_cell.angle_alpha   90.00
_cell.angle_beta   90.00
_cell.angle_gamma   90.00
#
_symmetry.space_group_name_H-M   'P 1'
#
loop_
_entity.id
_entity.type
_entity.pdbx_description
1 polymer ?
#
loop_
_entity_poly.entity_id
_entity_poly.type
_entity_poly.pdbx_seq_one_letter_code
_entity_poly.pdbx_strand_id
1 'polypeptide(L)'
;FLGVDPKQSDQMVRGTVSLPNGSGKKIKVLAFTENPAEALAAGADYAGLADLIAKVNGGFLDFDVAISTVSAMKDVRQVARVLGPKGLMPNPKSGTVSDDLTKTIKEVKAGRVEFKMDKTGNIVIVVGKKSFTAAQLTENAQAALAALVKAQPAGFSGGRFIKSITLSASMSPGVAVDLKPYSAAVATA
;
A
#
# COMPACT_ATOMS: atom_id res chain seq x y z
N PHE A 1 -8.77 -8.47 -11.14
CA PHE A 1 -8.12 -9.76 -11.36
C PHE A 1 -7.01 -9.60 -12.39
N LEU A 2 -5.83 -10.12 -12.10
CA LEU A 2 -4.68 -10.07 -12.99
C LEU A 2 -4.49 -11.36 -13.78
N GLY A 3 -3.81 -11.24 -14.92
CA GLY A 3 -3.46 -12.37 -15.78
C GLY A 3 -2.16 -13.08 -15.44
N VAL A 4 -1.52 -12.69 -14.34
CA VAL A 4 -0.24 -13.26 -13.88
C VAL A 4 -0.44 -14.59 -13.15
N ASP A 5 0.58 -15.44 -13.13
CA ASP A 5 0.57 -16.69 -12.36
C ASP A 5 1.04 -16.42 -10.91
N PRO A 6 0.14 -16.57 -9.91
CA PRO A 6 0.48 -16.29 -8.52
C PRO A 6 1.45 -17.30 -7.90
N LYS A 7 1.70 -18.43 -8.56
CA LYS A 7 2.66 -19.45 -8.09
C LYS A 7 4.12 -19.04 -8.36
N GLN A 8 4.35 -18.17 -9.33
CA GLN A 8 5.67 -17.68 -9.67
C GLN A 8 6.01 -16.45 -8.83
N SER A 9 7.05 -16.55 -8.03
CA SER A 9 7.50 -15.44 -7.14
C SER A 9 7.90 -14.19 -7.93
N ASP A 10 8.37 -14.34 -9.16
CA ASP A 10 8.81 -13.25 -10.04
C ASP A 10 7.62 -12.46 -10.63
N GLN A 11 6.43 -13.07 -10.66
CA GLN A 11 5.19 -12.45 -11.15
C GLN A 11 4.35 -11.83 -10.04
N MET A 12 4.85 -11.82 -8.80
CA MET A 12 4.14 -11.22 -7.68
C MET A 12 4.13 -9.69 -7.79
N VAL A 13 2.94 -9.15 -8.07
CA VAL A 13 2.72 -7.70 -8.20
C VAL A 13 2.51 -7.09 -6.82
N ARG A 14 3.32 -6.09 -6.50
CA ARG A 14 3.18 -5.24 -5.32
C ARG A 14 3.73 -3.85 -5.62
N GLY A 15 3.16 -2.86 -5.01
CA GLY A 15 3.60 -1.49 -5.20
C GLY A 15 2.83 -0.53 -4.30
N THR A 16 3.04 0.73 -4.56
CA THR A 16 2.35 1.81 -3.87
C THR A 16 1.76 2.78 -4.88
N VAL A 17 0.65 3.37 -4.53
CA VAL A 17 0.01 4.45 -5.28
C VAL A 17 -0.22 5.64 -4.36
N SER A 18 0.10 6.83 -4.83
CA SER A 18 -0.31 8.08 -4.18
C SER A 18 -1.63 8.51 -4.79
N LEU A 19 -2.69 8.51 -3.98
CA LEU A 19 -4.01 8.93 -4.41
C LEU A 19 -4.09 10.46 -4.35
N PRO A 20 -4.45 11.15 -5.45
CA PRO A 20 -4.48 12.62 -5.48
C PRO A 20 -5.45 13.23 -4.46
N ASN A 21 -6.57 12.55 -4.19
CA ASN A 21 -7.56 13.00 -3.21
C ASN A 21 -7.44 12.27 -1.86
N GLY A 22 -6.35 11.50 -1.65
CA GLY A 22 -6.15 10.69 -0.46
C GLY A 22 -7.09 9.49 -0.36
N SER A 23 -6.98 8.73 0.72
CA SER A 23 -7.87 7.58 1.01
C SER A 23 -9.10 7.96 1.83
N GLY A 24 -9.18 9.21 2.32
CA GLY A 24 -10.24 9.70 3.22
C GLY A 24 -10.21 9.10 4.64
N LYS A 25 -9.21 8.29 4.97
CA LYS A 25 -8.99 7.75 6.31
C LYS A 25 -7.86 8.53 6.98
N LYS A 26 -8.04 8.90 8.25
CA LYS A 26 -6.91 9.36 9.08
C LYS A 26 -6.03 8.16 9.36
N ILE A 27 -4.88 8.11 8.72
CA ILE A 27 -3.92 7.01 8.85
C ILE A 27 -3.09 7.26 10.10
N LYS A 28 -3.07 6.31 11.02
CA LYS A 28 -2.18 6.31 12.17
C LYS A 28 -0.84 5.73 11.75
N VAL A 29 0.21 6.53 11.86
CA VAL A 29 1.57 6.17 11.45
C VAL A 29 2.42 5.87 12.67
N LEU A 30 3.02 4.68 12.69
CA LEU A 30 4.00 4.28 13.68
C LEU A 30 5.39 4.32 13.03
N ALA A 31 6.34 5.05 13.63
CA ALA A 31 7.71 5.16 13.15
C ALA A 31 8.69 4.45 14.07
N PHE A 32 9.37 3.44 13.56
CA PHE A 32 10.49 2.78 14.25
C PHE A 32 11.78 3.56 13.94
N THR A 33 12.26 4.31 14.91
CA THR A 33 13.44 5.17 14.77
C THR A 33 14.15 5.34 16.10
N GLU A 34 15.45 5.60 16.04
CA GLU A 34 16.27 5.99 17.19
C GLU A 34 16.00 7.44 17.62
N ASN A 35 15.52 8.29 16.69
CA ASN A 35 15.20 9.69 16.92
C ASN A 35 13.67 9.93 16.93
N PRO A 36 12.97 9.65 18.05
CA PRO A 36 11.51 9.78 18.10
C PRO A 36 11.01 11.21 17.93
N ALA A 37 11.79 12.21 18.39
CA ALA A 37 11.43 13.61 18.31
C ALA A 37 11.24 14.11 16.87
N GLU A 38 12.11 13.71 15.96
CA GLU A 38 12.04 14.06 14.54
C GLU A 38 10.82 13.43 13.85
N ALA A 39 10.53 12.17 14.13
CA ALA A 39 9.38 11.49 13.58
C ALA A 39 8.05 12.07 14.08
N LEU A 40 7.96 12.43 15.37
CA LEU A 40 6.79 13.11 15.93
C LEU A 40 6.61 14.50 15.33
N ALA A 41 7.70 15.27 15.17
CA ALA A 41 7.65 16.58 14.50
C ALA A 41 7.20 16.47 13.04
N ALA A 42 7.56 15.37 12.35
CA ALA A 42 7.10 15.07 10.99
C ALA A 42 5.62 14.67 10.93
N GLY A 43 5.00 14.41 12.08
CA GLY A 43 3.58 14.07 12.20
C GLY A 43 3.30 12.58 12.41
N ALA A 44 4.26 11.75 12.81
CA ALA A 44 3.97 10.38 13.24
C ALA A 44 3.09 10.40 14.50
N ASP A 45 2.18 9.44 14.61
CA ASP A 45 1.31 9.31 15.80
C ASP A 45 2.03 8.56 16.93
N TYR A 46 2.93 7.65 16.54
CA TYR A 46 3.79 6.90 17.46
C TYR A 46 5.21 6.87 16.92
N ALA A 47 6.21 7.16 17.75
CA ALA A 47 7.62 7.09 17.37
C ALA A 47 8.46 6.51 18.50
N GLY A 48 9.44 5.68 18.17
CA GLY A 48 10.37 5.04 19.10
C GLY A 48 10.92 3.75 18.56
N LEU A 49 11.68 3.01 19.35
CA LEU A 49 12.28 1.73 18.95
C LEU A 49 11.93 0.62 19.97
N ALA A 50 12.70 0.48 21.03
CA ALA A 50 12.56 -0.61 21.99
C ALA A 50 11.20 -0.64 22.68
N ASP A 51 10.69 0.51 23.10
CA ASP A 51 9.39 0.64 23.76
C ASP A 51 8.24 0.22 22.86
N LEU A 52 8.31 0.60 21.57
CA LEU A 52 7.29 0.23 20.59
C LEU A 52 7.37 -1.24 20.22
N ILE A 53 8.56 -1.81 20.13
CA ILE A 53 8.77 -3.25 19.91
C ILE A 53 8.14 -4.05 21.04
N ALA A 54 8.36 -3.65 22.29
CA ALA A 54 7.76 -4.28 23.46
C ALA A 54 6.22 -4.18 23.43
N LYS A 55 5.68 -3.00 23.12
CA LYS A 55 4.22 -2.78 22.98
C LYS A 55 3.61 -3.64 21.88
N VAL A 56 4.24 -3.71 20.71
CA VAL A 56 3.77 -4.52 19.57
C VAL A 56 3.80 -6.00 19.91
N ASN A 57 4.84 -6.50 20.60
CA ASN A 57 4.89 -7.87 21.11
C ASN A 57 3.78 -8.13 22.15
N GLY A 58 3.41 -7.12 22.94
CA GLY A 58 2.28 -7.15 23.87
C GLY A 58 0.91 -7.07 23.21
N GLY A 59 0.84 -7.00 21.85
CA GLY A 59 -0.39 -6.97 21.09
C GLY A 59 -0.90 -5.59 20.71
N PHE A 60 -0.11 -4.52 20.89
CA PHE A 60 -0.47 -3.18 20.43
C PHE A 60 -0.40 -3.10 18.91
N LEU A 61 -1.55 -2.87 18.27
CA LEU A 61 -1.72 -2.86 16.80
C LEU A 61 -2.64 -1.71 16.36
N ASP A 62 -2.78 -0.66 17.17
CA ASP A 62 -3.63 0.50 16.88
C ASP A 62 -2.90 1.49 15.96
N PHE A 63 -2.41 0.99 14.82
CA PHE A 63 -1.83 1.79 13.75
C PHE A 63 -2.10 1.14 12.38
N ASP A 64 -2.10 1.95 11.34
CA ASP A 64 -2.41 1.51 9.98
C ASP A 64 -1.16 1.27 9.13
N VAL A 65 -0.09 2.03 9.37
CA VAL A 65 1.17 1.92 8.63
C VAL A 65 2.35 2.01 9.58
N ALA A 66 3.31 1.11 9.42
CA ALA A 66 4.58 1.16 10.10
C ALA A 66 5.69 1.62 9.13
N ILE A 67 6.48 2.58 9.56
CA ILE A 67 7.65 3.11 8.84
C ILE A 67 8.88 2.79 9.69
N SER A 68 10.00 2.51 9.05
CA SER A 68 11.25 2.22 9.75
C SER A 68 12.44 2.90 9.06
N THR A 69 13.45 3.28 9.83
CA THR A 69 14.77 3.58 9.27
C THR A 69 15.48 2.28 8.89
N VAL A 70 16.47 2.37 8.01
CA VAL A 70 17.26 1.21 7.59
C VAL A 70 18.00 0.59 8.78
N SER A 71 18.52 1.42 9.70
CA SER A 71 19.20 0.98 10.93
C SER A 71 18.25 0.22 11.88
N ALA A 72 17.06 0.79 12.15
CA ALA A 72 16.08 0.20 13.06
C ALA A 72 15.46 -1.12 12.53
N MET A 73 15.61 -1.41 11.24
CA MET A 73 15.01 -2.59 10.61
C MET A 73 15.54 -3.91 11.21
N LYS A 74 16.76 -3.92 11.77
CA LYS A 74 17.32 -5.09 12.46
C LYS A 74 16.47 -5.49 13.66
N ASP A 75 16.07 -4.50 14.46
CA ASP A 75 15.28 -4.71 15.68
C ASP A 75 13.82 -4.98 15.37
N VAL A 76 13.27 -4.32 14.35
CA VAL A 76 11.90 -4.54 13.86
C VAL A 76 11.66 -5.96 13.37
N ARG A 77 12.70 -6.69 12.94
CA ARG A 77 12.58 -8.12 12.59
C ARG A 77 12.11 -8.99 13.74
N GLN A 78 12.34 -8.61 14.99
CA GLN A 78 11.87 -9.34 16.17
C GLN A 78 10.34 -9.38 16.24
N VAL A 79 9.66 -8.35 15.74
CA VAL A 79 8.19 -8.24 15.68
C VAL A 79 7.60 -8.71 14.35
N ALA A 80 8.42 -9.22 13.43
CA ALA A 80 7.99 -9.67 12.11
C ALA A 80 6.92 -10.78 12.19
N ARG A 81 6.96 -11.64 13.22
CA ARG A 81 5.95 -12.69 13.44
C ARG A 81 4.57 -12.13 13.75
N VAL A 82 4.50 -10.92 14.35
CA VAL A 82 3.25 -10.25 14.72
C VAL A 82 2.76 -9.36 13.58
N LEU A 83 3.67 -8.59 12.96
CA LEU A 83 3.35 -7.61 11.91
C LEU A 83 3.17 -8.26 10.52
N GLY A 84 3.92 -9.34 10.23
CA GLY A 84 3.92 -10.00 8.93
C GLY A 84 2.56 -10.51 8.47
N PRO A 85 1.85 -11.33 9.27
CA PRO A 85 0.53 -11.85 8.90
C PRO A 85 -0.53 -10.76 8.69
N LYS A 86 -0.37 -9.60 9.36
CA LYS A 86 -1.27 -8.46 9.26
C LYS A 86 -0.92 -7.49 8.14
N GLY A 87 0.21 -7.72 7.44
CA GLY A 87 0.66 -6.84 6.36
C GLY A 87 1.21 -5.49 6.83
N LEU A 88 1.48 -5.33 8.14
CA LEU A 88 1.97 -4.09 8.73
C LEU A 88 3.51 -4.00 8.81
N MET A 89 4.21 -4.99 8.28
CA MET A 89 5.67 -5.03 8.29
C MET A 89 6.27 -4.00 7.32
N PRO A 90 7.16 -3.11 7.79
CA PRO A 90 7.86 -2.18 6.90
C PRO A 90 8.63 -2.93 5.80
N ASN A 91 8.57 -2.43 4.57
CA ASN A 91 9.22 -3.06 3.42
C ASN A 91 9.88 -2.00 2.53
N PRO A 92 11.15 -2.19 2.12
CA PRO A 92 11.81 -1.29 1.18
C PRO A 92 11.08 -1.15 -0.16
N LYS A 93 10.44 -2.24 -0.64
CA LYS A 93 9.71 -2.24 -1.92
C LYS A 93 8.42 -1.40 -1.89
N SER A 94 7.81 -1.23 -0.72
CA SER A 94 6.68 -0.32 -0.51
C SER A 94 7.12 1.08 -0.08
N GLY A 95 8.45 1.32 0.00
CA GLY A 95 9.02 2.60 0.40
C GLY A 95 8.68 3.01 1.84
N THR A 96 8.32 2.05 2.70
CA THR A 96 8.08 2.28 4.13
C THR A 96 9.36 2.11 4.96
N VAL A 97 10.47 1.76 4.32
CA VAL A 97 11.82 1.78 4.89
C VAL A 97 12.62 2.86 4.18
N SER A 98 12.94 3.94 4.87
CA SER A 98 13.66 5.08 4.33
C SER A 98 14.42 5.79 5.47
N ASP A 99 15.54 6.40 5.13
CA ASP A 99 16.27 7.25 6.07
C ASP A 99 15.60 8.62 6.21
N ASP A 100 14.87 9.09 5.18
CA ASP A 100 14.06 10.31 5.19
C ASP A 100 12.66 10.05 5.76
N LEU A 101 12.53 9.92 7.07
CA LEU A 101 11.25 9.70 7.74
C LEU A 101 10.24 10.83 7.49
N THR A 102 10.70 12.08 7.50
CA THR A 102 9.84 13.26 7.34
C THR A 102 9.08 13.24 6.02
N LYS A 103 9.77 12.92 4.93
CA LYS A 103 9.18 12.81 3.59
C LYS A 103 8.20 11.64 3.52
N THR A 104 8.63 10.48 4.00
CA THR A 104 7.81 9.26 3.96
C THR A 104 6.53 9.38 4.79
N ILE A 105 6.60 9.98 5.98
CA ILE A 105 5.42 10.23 6.82
C ILE A 105 4.42 11.17 6.13
N LYS A 106 4.92 12.24 5.51
CA LYS A 106 4.07 13.18 4.75
C LYS A 106 3.40 12.50 3.55
N GLU A 107 4.12 11.68 2.80
CA GLU A 107 3.58 10.93 1.66
C GLU A 107 2.49 9.93 2.09
N VAL A 108 2.73 9.20 3.18
CA VAL A 108 1.74 8.26 3.72
C VAL A 108 0.49 8.98 4.20
N LYS A 109 0.64 10.11 4.89
CA LYS A 109 -0.50 10.95 5.33
C LYS A 109 -1.21 11.66 4.17
N ALA A 110 -0.51 11.94 3.07
CA ALA A 110 -1.10 12.51 1.86
C ALA A 110 -1.96 11.51 1.08
N GLY A 111 -1.93 10.21 1.43
CA GLY A 111 -2.79 9.20 0.79
C GLY A 111 -2.04 8.15 -0.01
N ARG A 112 -0.78 7.88 0.32
CA ARG A 112 -0.05 6.76 -0.24
C ARG A 112 -0.64 5.45 0.28
N VAL A 113 -1.12 4.61 -0.62
CA VAL A 113 -1.71 3.30 -0.34
C VAL A 113 -0.83 2.21 -0.93
N GLU A 114 -0.53 1.17 -0.15
CA GLU A 114 0.15 -0.03 -0.63
C GLU A 114 -0.86 -1.00 -1.23
N PHE A 115 -0.48 -1.65 -2.31
CA PHE A 115 -1.23 -2.76 -2.88
C PHE A 115 -0.33 -3.98 -3.06
N LYS A 116 -0.92 -5.14 -2.84
CA LYS A 116 -0.26 -6.43 -2.97
C LYS A 116 -1.21 -7.44 -3.60
N MET A 117 -0.69 -8.21 -4.52
CA MET A 117 -1.40 -9.34 -5.10
C MET A 117 -1.55 -10.48 -4.09
N ASP A 118 -2.72 -11.07 -4.02
CA ASP A 118 -2.99 -12.26 -3.23
C ASP A 118 -2.60 -13.55 -3.98
N LYS A 119 -2.79 -14.70 -3.32
CA LYS A 119 -2.47 -16.01 -3.88
C LYS A 119 -3.40 -16.42 -5.05
N THR A 120 -4.47 -15.69 -5.29
CA THR A 120 -5.46 -15.94 -6.33
C THR A 120 -5.30 -15.00 -7.53
N GLY A 121 -4.30 -14.10 -7.50
CA GLY A 121 -4.08 -13.13 -8.58
C GLY A 121 -4.98 -11.90 -8.49
N ASN A 122 -5.62 -11.65 -7.33
CA ASN A 122 -6.40 -10.45 -7.10
C ASN A 122 -5.56 -9.36 -6.45
N ILE A 123 -5.88 -8.10 -6.77
CA ILE A 123 -5.38 -6.92 -6.07
C ILE A 123 -6.59 -6.13 -5.60
N VAL A 124 -6.56 -5.72 -4.35
CA VAL A 124 -7.56 -4.83 -3.75
C VAL A 124 -6.90 -3.51 -3.41
N ILE A 125 -7.47 -2.42 -3.92
CA ILE A 125 -7.00 -1.06 -3.67
C ILE A 125 -8.18 -0.23 -3.19
N VAL A 126 -8.02 0.46 -2.07
CA VAL A 126 -9.04 1.39 -1.56
C VAL A 126 -8.89 2.71 -2.32
N VAL A 127 -9.91 3.10 -3.08
CA VAL A 127 -9.91 4.33 -3.89
C VAL A 127 -10.58 5.51 -3.20
N GLY A 128 -11.30 5.29 -2.10
CA GLY A 128 -11.93 6.37 -1.34
C GLY A 128 -13.03 5.90 -0.42
N LYS A 129 -13.84 6.84 0.04
CA LYS A 129 -14.99 6.63 0.92
C LYS A 129 -16.29 7.14 0.27
N LYS A 130 -17.43 6.76 0.85
CA LYS A 130 -18.75 7.22 0.44
C LYS A 130 -18.90 8.76 0.44
N SER A 131 -18.13 9.45 1.26
CA SER A 131 -18.14 10.91 1.36
C SER A 131 -17.46 11.64 0.18
N PHE A 132 -16.76 10.89 -0.67
CA PHE A 132 -16.07 11.46 -1.84
C PHE A 132 -17.05 11.69 -2.98
N THR A 133 -16.80 12.74 -3.77
CA THR A 133 -17.53 12.99 -5.00
C THR A 133 -17.15 11.98 -6.08
N ALA A 134 -18.05 11.81 -7.07
CA ALA A 134 -17.77 10.90 -8.19
C ALA A 134 -16.49 11.26 -8.95
N ALA A 135 -16.21 12.57 -9.13
CA ALA A 135 -14.99 13.05 -9.78
C ALA A 135 -13.73 12.61 -9.01
N GLN A 136 -13.70 12.81 -7.69
CA GLN A 136 -12.57 12.42 -6.84
C GLN A 136 -12.32 10.90 -6.86
N LEU A 137 -13.40 10.11 -6.85
CA LEU A 137 -13.29 8.65 -6.96
C LEU A 137 -12.74 8.22 -8.31
N THR A 138 -13.14 8.89 -9.38
CA THR A 138 -12.66 8.61 -10.74
C THR A 138 -11.17 8.93 -10.87
N GLU A 139 -10.72 10.08 -10.39
CA GLU A 139 -9.31 10.47 -10.39
C GLU A 139 -8.45 9.48 -9.59
N ASN A 140 -8.90 9.11 -8.38
CA ASN A 140 -8.22 8.12 -7.56
C ASN A 140 -8.16 6.74 -8.25
N ALA A 141 -9.24 6.31 -8.89
CA ALA A 141 -9.29 5.04 -9.62
C ALA A 141 -8.33 5.05 -10.82
N GLN A 142 -8.27 6.16 -11.57
CA GLN A 142 -7.34 6.32 -12.69
C GLN A 142 -5.88 6.29 -12.21
N ALA A 143 -5.55 6.98 -11.11
CA ALA A 143 -4.22 6.95 -10.51
C ALA A 143 -3.83 5.53 -10.04
N ALA A 144 -4.78 4.81 -9.44
CA ALA A 144 -4.58 3.42 -9.01
C ALA A 144 -4.32 2.49 -10.20
N LEU A 145 -5.07 2.62 -11.28
CA LEU A 145 -4.88 1.83 -12.50
C LEU A 145 -3.54 2.14 -13.19
N ALA A 146 -3.16 3.42 -13.28
CA ALA A 146 -1.87 3.81 -13.83
C ALA A 146 -0.69 3.26 -13.02
N ALA A 147 -0.78 3.28 -11.69
CA ALA A 147 0.23 2.69 -10.81
C ALA A 147 0.30 1.16 -10.96
N LEU A 148 -0.84 0.50 -11.14
CA LEU A 148 -0.91 -0.94 -11.36
C LEU A 148 -0.25 -1.35 -12.68
N VAL A 149 -0.50 -0.60 -13.75
CA VAL A 149 0.14 -0.84 -15.07
C VAL A 149 1.67 -0.67 -14.97
N LYS A 150 2.14 0.37 -14.27
CA LYS A 150 3.58 0.57 -14.02
C LYS A 150 4.23 -0.54 -13.19
N ALA A 151 3.45 -1.22 -12.36
CA ALA A 151 3.91 -2.33 -11.53
C ALA A 151 3.89 -3.69 -12.25
N GLN A 152 3.62 -3.70 -13.56
CA GLN A 152 3.65 -4.92 -14.38
C GLN A 152 5.06 -5.54 -14.34
N PRO A 153 5.17 -6.85 -14.05
CA PRO A 153 6.47 -7.51 -14.02
C PRO A 153 7.03 -7.66 -15.45
N ALA A 154 8.33 -7.43 -15.61
CA ALA A 154 9.02 -7.52 -16.91
C ALA A 154 8.93 -8.93 -17.57
N GLY A 155 8.74 -9.97 -16.79
CA GLY A 155 8.58 -11.35 -17.26
C GLY A 155 7.16 -11.71 -17.68
N PHE A 156 6.22 -10.76 -17.71
CA PHE A 156 4.87 -11.04 -18.16
C PHE A 156 4.79 -11.02 -19.69
N SER A 157 4.71 -12.19 -20.30
CA SER A 157 4.67 -12.39 -21.78
C SER A 157 3.33 -12.93 -22.28
N GLY A 158 2.31 -13.03 -21.46
CA GLY A 158 1.09 -13.76 -21.79
C GLY A 158 -0.22 -12.99 -21.68
N GLY A 159 -0.68 -12.38 -22.76
CA GLY A 159 -2.07 -11.93 -22.86
C GLY A 159 -2.39 -10.61 -22.13
N ARG A 160 -3.59 -10.49 -21.58
CA ARG A 160 -4.03 -9.28 -20.88
C ARG A 160 -3.55 -9.28 -19.43
N PHE A 161 -2.75 -8.29 -19.06
CA PHE A 161 -2.29 -8.10 -17.67
C PHE A 161 -3.47 -7.90 -16.69
N ILE A 162 -4.41 -7.03 -17.02
CA ILE A 162 -5.65 -6.83 -16.26
C ILE A 162 -6.77 -7.59 -16.97
N LYS A 163 -7.30 -8.63 -16.32
CA LYS A 163 -8.40 -9.46 -16.86
C LYS A 163 -9.77 -8.87 -16.56
N SER A 164 -9.98 -8.37 -15.33
CA SER A 164 -11.22 -7.75 -14.92
C SER A 164 -11.00 -6.69 -13.86
N ILE A 165 -11.83 -5.67 -13.88
CA ILE A 165 -11.90 -4.62 -12.84
C ILE A 165 -13.32 -4.65 -12.30
N THR A 166 -13.44 -4.67 -10.98
CA THR A 166 -14.72 -4.62 -10.27
C THR A 166 -14.63 -3.55 -9.21
N LEU A 167 -15.60 -2.65 -9.20
CA LEU A 167 -15.77 -1.64 -8.17
C LEU A 167 -16.86 -2.09 -7.21
N SER A 168 -16.59 -2.06 -5.92
CA SER A 168 -17.57 -2.42 -4.88
C SER A 168 -17.42 -1.53 -3.66
N ALA A 169 -18.52 -1.33 -2.93
CA ALA A 169 -18.48 -0.79 -1.58
C ALA A 169 -18.68 -1.92 -0.57
N SER A 170 -18.40 -1.66 0.71
CA SER A 170 -18.39 -2.70 1.76
C SER A 170 -19.69 -3.50 1.87
N MET A 171 -20.82 -2.90 1.52
CA MET A 171 -22.16 -3.53 1.62
C MET A 171 -22.93 -3.48 0.29
N SER A 172 -22.23 -3.36 -0.85
CA SER A 172 -22.88 -3.35 -2.17
C SER A 172 -22.40 -4.50 -3.05
N PRO A 173 -23.21 -4.93 -4.02
CA PRO A 173 -22.72 -5.84 -5.05
C PRO A 173 -21.58 -5.22 -5.85
N GLY A 174 -20.71 -6.05 -6.40
CA GLY A 174 -19.64 -5.61 -7.28
C GLY A 174 -20.18 -5.19 -8.66
N VAL A 175 -19.74 -4.04 -9.13
CA VAL A 175 -20.05 -3.54 -10.48
C VAL A 175 -18.82 -3.74 -11.37
N ALA A 176 -18.98 -4.45 -12.48
CA ALA A 176 -17.91 -4.63 -13.44
C ALA A 176 -17.66 -3.34 -14.21
N VAL A 177 -16.39 -2.96 -14.34
CA VAL A 177 -15.94 -1.78 -15.08
C VAL A 177 -15.43 -2.22 -16.45
N ASP A 178 -15.85 -1.52 -17.51
CA ASP A 178 -15.36 -1.80 -18.86
C ASP A 178 -13.86 -1.48 -18.99
N LEU A 179 -13.13 -2.41 -19.58
CA LEU A 179 -11.68 -2.32 -19.77
C LEU A 179 -11.28 -1.57 -21.05
N LYS A 180 -12.22 -1.36 -21.99
CA LYS A 180 -11.92 -0.76 -23.30
C LYS A 180 -11.22 0.60 -23.20
N PRO A 181 -11.65 1.54 -22.32
CA PRO A 181 -10.97 2.83 -22.18
C PRO A 181 -9.54 2.72 -21.67
N TYR A 182 -9.22 1.64 -20.96
CA TYR A 182 -7.93 1.40 -20.32
C TYR A 182 -7.03 0.43 -21.09
N SER A 183 -7.54 -0.17 -22.19
CA SER A 183 -6.80 -1.12 -22.99
C SER A 183 -5.58 -0.51 -23.71
N ALA A 184 -5.64 0.78 -24.04
CA ALA A 184 -4.51 1.51 -24.63
C ALA A 184 -3.35 1.70 -23.63
N ALA A 185 -3.64 1.89 -22.35
CA ALA A 185 -2.64 1.98 -21.29
C ALA A 185 -2.02 0.61 -20.94
N VAL A 186 -2.72 -0.48 -21.29
CA VAL A 186 -2.30 -1.87 -21.06
C VAL A 186 -1.46 -2.41 -22.23
N ALA A 187 -1.57 -1.80 -23.42
CA ALA A 187 -0.88 -2.25 -24.64
C ALA A 187 0.47 -1.56 -24.90
N THR A 188 0.81 -0.51 -24.13
CA THR A 188 2.02 0.33 -24.35
C THR A 188 3.05 0.18 -23.23
N ALA A 189 3.07 -0.92 -22.47
CA ALA A 189 4.11 -1.24 -21.50
C ALA A 189 4.94 -2.44 -21.94
#